data_3c5f23f6aca41e32ce51ef73a25926db
#
_entry.id   3c5f23f6aca41e32ce51ef73a25926db
#
_cell.length_a   1.000
_cell.length_b   1.000
_cell.length_c   1.000
_cell.angle_alpha   90.00
_cell.angle_beta   90.00
_cell.angle_gamma   90.00
#
_symmetry.space_group_name_H-M   'P 1'
#
loop_
_entity.id
_entity.type
_entity.pdbx_description
1 polymer ?
#
loop_
_entity_poly.entity_id
_entity_poly.type
_entity_poly.pdbx_seq_one_letter_code
_entity_poly.pdbx_strand_id
1 'polypeptide(L)'
;MAQYDFPKLWEVTGYNSDGIRSMLNNRLCYILALPTGDENRESEAKYFSKLFNKSLQIADGWADLIKSDYMGYHHKNAYLSAYAPNAFHTASLMVYLLKGSSLQIDDQAIENLSKAILNMRIYSNKYDCPRALAGRFPANLGVLVRNIPSYTYMAQVESPYQDKMKSAFMRLWDPEFEDFLPSYIENVACKIMYHGSIGALQMSTNMASQNIKAENDPNGFWYYPYGGLGIYRQNNWLISFKGNSKYIWDFESSKTENLYGRFASTGSLRILAGGSPVSAKESGYTIDGWNWTRLPGATTLDMAYEKLKSKARRNFTPESYLGGLKIDEKNALVSMKYDAPLSSLSMNKSFFFFDDYVLALGSNIIAPNEEEQVQTTLFQTGIDDFNTPSSVNGQLLTGSQHRVFEEENIYLSDTQGHAYFIKGKSKLSIDRYYQLAPLHHGKKEMGGNFSTARLIHGSHPNQESYQYYIQVNGGRSGAQYLSENHQNMFTVIQQDNKAHIVNYTANKTTAYALLEANKITQDKLVLQTDTPCLLMIKEKNDSQIAMSIQNPELGKIDEMITYNEVSQQWHTKSSIQPVSITLKGNWEIGSPMENVLISDTGNEETQMTFNCFDGKAINIELEKK
;
A
#
# COMPACT_ATOMS: atom_id res chain seq x y z
N MET A 1 -6.02 23.38 -29.29
CA MET A 1 -5.44 22.02 -29.27
C MET A 1 -4.06 21.90 -29.91
N ALA A 2 -3.46 22.96 -30.34
CA ALA A 2 -2.26 22.93 -31.20
C ALA A 2 -0.93 23.26 -30.48
N GLN A 3 -0.81 23.09 -29.18
CA GLN A 3 0.39 23.54 -28.44
C GLN A 3 1.23 22.42 -27.79
N TYR A 4 0.90 21.16 -28.02
CA TYR A 4 1.80 20.09 -27.62
C TYR A 4 2.64 19.70 -28.83
N ASP A 5 3.93 19.95 -28.74
CA ASP A 5 4.93 19.47 -29.70
C ASP A 5 5.04 17.93 -29.52
N PHE A 6 4.08 17.21 -30.12
CA PHE A 6 3.92 15.77 -30.04
C PHE A 6 5.20 14.97 -30.33
N PRO A 7 6.08 15.40 -31.26
CA PRO A 7 7.34 14.71 -31.51
C PRO A 7 8.23 14.57 -30.27
N LYS A 8 8.18 15.51 -29.33
CA LYS A 8 9.06 15.47 -28.15
C LYS A 8 8.50 14.68 -26.97
N LEU A 9 7.18 14.48 -26.88
CA LEU A 9 6.56 13.73 -25.78
C LEU A 9 6.96 12.25 -25.77
N TRP A 10 6.96 11.57 -26.92
CA TRP A 10 7.26 10.16 -27.00
C TRP A 10 8.77 9.86 -26.91
N GLU A 11 9.63 10.84 -27.09
CA GLU A 11 11.08 10.71 -26.89
C GLU A 11 11.44 10.54 -25.44
N VAL A 12 10.58 11.01 -24.52
CA VAL A 12 10.82 10.96 -23.06
C VAL A 12 10.01 9.85 -22.40
N THR A 13 8.74 10.06 -22.09
CA THR A 13 7.92 9.10 -21.32
C THR A 13 6.51 8.85 -21.85
N GLY A 14 6.15 9.49 -22.95
CA GLY A 14 4.76 9.48 -23.42
C GLY A 14 3.82 10.35 -22.58
N TYR A 15 2.53 10.09 -22.66
CA TYR A 15 1.51 10.78 -21.86
C TYR A 15 1.59 10.39 -20.39
N ASN A 16 1.33 11.36 -19.51
CA ASN A 16 1.01 11.10 -18.11
C ASN A 16 -0.44 10.56 -17.96
N SER A 17 -0.86 10.29 -16.73
CA SER A 17 -2.21 9.78 -16.43
C SER A 17 -3.32 10.70 -16.96
N ASP A 18 -3.13 12.01 -16.87
CA ASP A 18 -4.09 13.00 -17.39
C ASP A 18 -4.19 12.97 -18.92
N GLY A 19 -3.05 12.86 -19.58
CA GLY A 19 -3.00 12.76 -21.05
C GLY A 19 -3.73 11.52 -21.57
N ILE A 20 -3.47 10.36 -20.98
CA ILE A 20 -4.13 9.11 -21.41
C ILE A 20 -5.64 9.19 -21.18
N ARG A 21 -6.09 9.52 -19.95
CA ARG A 21 -7.53 9.50 -19.64
C ARG A 21 -8.35 10.56 -20.35
N SER A 22 -7.73 11.69 -20.77
CA SER A 22 -8.48 12.82 -21.34
C SER A 22 -8.19 13.12 -22.80
N MET A 23 -7.01 12.75 -23.32
CA MET A 23 -6.59 13.14 -24.66
C MET A 23 -6.51 11.97 -25.65
N LEU A 24 -6.20 10.76 -25.19
CA LEU A 24 -5.91 9.62 -26.05
C LEU A 24 -7.11 9.29 -26.97
N ASN A 25 -8.33 9.19 -26.41
CA ASN A 25 -9.54 8.93 -27.17
C ASN A 25 -9.83 10.06 -28.18
N ASN A 26 -9.72 11.31 -27.76
CA ASN A 26 -9.96 12.46 -28.62
C ASN A 26 -8.99 12.51 -29.78
N ARG A 27 -7.72 12.09 -29.56
CA ARG A 27 -6.70 12.02 -30.61
C ARG A 27 -7.02 10.96 -31.64
N LEU A 28 -7.44 9.77 -31.20
CA LEU A 28 -7.90 8.72 -32.12
C LEU A 28 -9.09 9.19 -32.95
N CYS A 29 -10.10 9.81 -32.33
CA CYS A 29 -11.26 10.37 -33.05
C CYS A 29 -10.83 11.41 -34.09
N TYR A 30 -9.88 12.29 -33.76
CA TYR A 30 -9.34 13.26 -34.70
C TYR A 30 -8.70 12.58 -35.93
N ILE A 31 -7.83 11.59 -35.69
CA ILE A 31 -7.18 10.84 -36.77
C ILE A 31 -8.20 10.17 -37.69
N LEU A 32 -9.22 9.55 -37.10
CA LEU A 32 -10.29 8.89 -37.86
C LEU A 32 -11.16 9.87 -38.66
N ALA A 33 -11.28 11.12 -38.22
CA ALA A 33 -12.03 12.16 -38.90
C ALA A 33 -11.27 12.81 -40.08
N LEU A 34 -9.95 12.61 -40.18
CA LEU A 34 -9.18 13.07 -41.34
C LEU A 34 -9.57 12.27 -42.61
N PRO A 35 -9.62 12.92 -43.78
CA PRO A 35 -9.95 12.24 -45.03
C PRO A 35 -9.05 11.04 -45.33
N THR A 36 -9.61 10.02 -45.96
CA THR A 36 -8.84 8.90 -46.48
C THR A 36 -7.90 9.38 -47.58
N GLY A 37 -6.59 9.09 -47.47
CA GLY A 37 -5.55 9.56 -48.38
C GLY A 37 -4.92 10.90 -47.97
N ASP A 38 -5.33 11.52 -46.88
CA ASP A 38 -4.61 12.67 -46.33
C ASP A 38 -3.26 12.22 -45.75
N GLU A 39 -2.16 12.83 -46.23
CA GLU A 39 -0.79 12.52 -45.74
C GLU A 39 -0.62 12.73 -44.24
N ASN A 40 -1.35 13.70 -43.67
CA ASN A 40 -1.32 13.93 -42.23
C ASN A 40 -1.97 12.78 -41.44
N ARG A 41 -2.98 12.11 -41.99
CA ARG A 41 -3.66 11.01 -41.30
C ARG A 41 -2.70 9.86 -40.97
N GLU A 42 -1.84 9.46 -41.91
CA GLU A 42 -0.88 8.39 -41.68
C GLU A 42 0.21 8.80 -40.69
N SER A 43 0.74 10.01 -40.82
CA SER A 43 1.75 10.53 -39.93
C SER A 43 1.23 10.66 -38.51
N GLU A 44 0.01 11.19 -38.33
CA GLU A 44 -0.68 11.32 -37.05
C GLU A 44 -0.99 9.96 -36.40
N ALA A 45 -1.38 8.97 -37.19
CA ALA A 45 -1.62 7.60 -36.70
C ALA A 45 -0.33 6.92 -36.21
N LYS A 46 0.77 7.06 -36.94
CA LYS A 46 2.08 6.57 -36.53
C LYS A 46 2.56 7.25 -35.23
N TYR A 47 2.35 8.54 -35.12
CA TYR A 47 2.65 9.30 -33.92
C TYR A 47 1.83 8.82 -32.72
N PHE A 48 0.53 8.67 -32.90
CA PHE A 48 -0.38 8.19 -31.88
C PHE A 48 0.09 6.82 -31.34
N SER A 49 0.41 5.87 -32.24
CA SER A 49 0.86 4.54 -31.85
C SER A 49 2.18 4.61 -31.04
N LYS A 50 3.18 5.36 -31.53
CA LYS A 50 4.47 5.52 -30.83
C LYS A 50 4.31 6.14 -29.44
N LEU A 51 3.52 7.23 -29.35
CA LEU A 51 3.27 7.93 -28.12
C LEU A 51 2.53 7.03 -27.12
N PHE A 52 1.53 6.29 -27.58
CA PHE A 52 0.77 5.39 -26.73
C PHE A 52 1.62 4.23 -26.22
N ASN A 53 2.41 3.58 -27.08
CA ASN A 53 3.36 2.56 -26.66
C ASN A 53 4.33 3.09 -25.60
N LYS A 54 4.89 4.28 -25.81
CA LYS A 54 5.80 4.90 -24.83
C LYS A 54 5.13 5.18 -23.50
N SER A 55 3.86 5.58 -23.51
CA SER A 55 3.06 5.86 -22.32
C SER A 55 2.84 4.64 -21.42
N LEU A 56 2.89 3.43 -22.00
CA LEU A 56 2.69 2.17 -21.30
C LEU A 56 3.99 1.47 -20.90
N GLN A 57 5.15 2.10 -21.14
CA GLN A 57 6.42 1.59 -20.63
C GLN A 57 6.55 1.85 -19.11
N ILE A 58 7.42 1.09 -18.46
CA ILE A 58 7.77 1.34 -17.06
C ILE A 58 8.40 2.73 -16.94
N ALA A 59 7.83 3.55 -16.08
CA ALA A 59 8.20 4.94 -15.92
C ALA A 59 9.24 5.12 -14.80
N ASP A 60 10.25 5.94 -15.06
CA ASP A 60 11.32 6.23 -14.12
C ASP A 60 10.86 7.18 -12.99
N GLY A 61 11.50 7.07 -11.83
CA GLY A 61 11.43 8.03 -10.75
C GLY A 61 10.00 8.47 -10.40
N TRP A 62 9.71 9.75 -10.53
CA TRP A 62 8.39 10.35 -10.26
C TRP A 62 7.51 10.51 -11.50
N ALA A 63 7.94 10.01 -12.64
CA ALA A 63 7.09 10.02 -13.83
C ALA A 63 5.91 9.05 -13.71
N ASP A 64 4.79 9.41 -14.34
CA ASP A 64 3.63 8.53 -14.52
C ASP A 64 3.95 7.48 -15.62
N LEU A 65 3.29 6.41 -15.74
CA LEU A 65 2.00 5.96 -15.25
C LEU A 65 2.17 4.64 -14.47
N ILE A 66 2.93 3.69 -15.05
CA ILE A 66 3.16 2.34 -14.54
C ILE A 66 4.56 2.26 -13.94
N LYS A 67 4.67 1.90 -12.67
CA LYS A 67 5.95 1.71 -11.98
C LYS A 67 6.51 0.30 -12.18
N SER A 68 7.78 0.09 -11.80
CA SER A 68 8.44 -1.21 -11.92
C SER A 68 7.84 -2.31 -11.05
N ASP A 69 7.00 -1.93 -10.07
CA ASP A 69 6.14 -2.80 -9.26
C ASP A 69 4.71 -2.92 -9.83
N TYR A 70 4.47 -2.38 -11.03
CA TYR A 70 3.18 -2.30 -11.72
C TYR A 70 2.10 -1.53 -10.95
N MET A 71 2.50 -0.68 -10.01
CA MET A 71 1.60 0.26 -9.35
C MET A 71 1.18 1.38 -10.31
N GLY A 72 -0.10 1.74 -10.26
CA GLY A 72 -0.61 2.94 -10.90
C GLY A 72 -0.15 4.19 -10.14
N TYR A 73 0.51 5.12 -10.83
CA TYR A 73 1.23 6.23 -10.24
C TYR A 73 0.84 7.58 -10.85
N HIS A 74 0.65 8.57 -9.99
CA HIS A 74 0.38 9.95 -10.40
C HIS A 74 0.73 10.89 -9.25
N HIS A 75 1.18 12.11 -9.56
CA HIS A 75 1.53 13.13 -8.56
C HIS A 75 2.51 12.62 -7.48
N LYS A 76 3.55 11.86 -7.88
CA LYS A 76 4.61 11.36 -7.00
C LYS A 76 4.14 10.40 -5.90
N ASN A 77 3.02 9.69 -6.11
CA ASN A 77 2.50 8.68 -5.20
C ASN A 77 1.65 7.64 -5.94
N ALA A 78 1.33 6.55 -5.25
CA ALA A 78 0.28 5.64 -5.67
C ALA A 78 -1.06 6.37 -5.74
N TYR A 79 -1.79 6.20 -6.83
CA TYR A 79 -3.06 6.87 -7.02
C TYR A 79 -4.12 5.90 -7.51
N LEU A 80 -5.00 5.47 -6.62
CA LEU A 80 -5.92 4.35 -6.86
C LEU A 80 -7.40 4.74 -6.87
N SER A 81 -7.75 5.96 -6.47
CA SER A 81 -9.16 6.42 -6.49
C SER A 81 -9.52 7.25 -7.71
N ALA A 82 -8.53 7.67 -8.48
CA ALA A 82 -8.68 8.51 -9.68
C ALA A 82 -7.39 8.41 -10.52
N TYR A 83 -7.31 9.13 -11.60
CA TYR A 83 -6.14 9.28 -12.48
C TYR A 83 -5.63 7.96 -13.07
N ALA A 84 -4.74 7.22 -12.38
CA ALA A 84 -4.16 6.00 -12.91
C ALA A 84 -5.20 4.92 -13.27
N PRO A 85 -6.19 4.57 -12.41
CA PRO A 85 -7.27 3.66 -12.81
C PRO A 85 -8.05 4.14 -14.04
N ASN A 86 -8.31 5.45 -14.15
CA ASN A 86 -9.01 6.02 -15.29
C ASN A 86 -8.15 5.95 -16.56
N ALA A 87 -6.84 6.17 -16.43
CA ALA A 87 -5.89 6.01 -17.54
C ALA A 87 -5.82 4.56 -17.98
N PHE A 88 -5.80 3.59 -17.07
CA PHE A 88 -5.84 2.16 -17.39
C PHE A 88 -7.12 1.75 -18.11
N HIS A 89 -8.27 2.32 -17.69
CA HIS A 89 -9.53 2.11 -18.40
C HIS A 89 -9.44 2.58 -19.85
N THR A 90 -9.03 3.83 -20.09
CA THR A 90 -8.89 4.37 -21.44
C THR A 90 -7.86 3.60 -22.26
N ALA A 91 -6.71 3.28 -21.66
CA ALA A 91 -5.66 2.51 -22.33
C ALA A 91 -6.14 1.12 -22.74
N SER A 92 -6.85 0.40 -21.88
CA SER A 92 -7.36 -0.94 -22.18
C SER A 92 -8.39 -0.92 -23.33
N LEU A 93 -9.26 0.09 -23.38
CA LEU A 93 -10.17 0.31 -24.50
C LEU A 93 -9.39 0.54 -25.81
N MET A 94 -8.36 1.39 -25.78
CA MET A 94 -7.55 1.68 -26.98
C MET A 94 -6.78 0.44 -27.45
N VAL A 95 -6.18 -0.32 -26.54
CA VAL A 95 -5.50 -1.60 -26.89
C VAL A 95 -6.49 -2.54 -27.57
N TYR A 96 -7.71 -2.68 -27.01
CA TYR A 96 -8.76 -3.50 -27.62
C TYR A 96 -9.18 -3.04 -29.02
N LEU A 97 -9.38 -1.72 -29.21
CA LEU A 97 -9.81 -1.15 -30.50
C LEU A 97 -8.72 -1.29 -31.59
N LEU A 98 -7.45 -1.23 -31.22
CA LEU A 98 -6.33 -1.25 -32.16
C LEU A 98 -5.79 -2.67 -32.45
N LYS A 99 -6.28 -3.69 -31.75
CA LYS A 99 -5.82 -5.07 -31.92
C LYS A 99 -5.99 -5.54 -33.38
N GLY A 100 -4.98 -6.23 -33.91
CA GLY A 100 -5.00 -6.76 -35.26
C GLY A 100 -4.91 -5.70 -36.38
N SER A 101 -4.73 -4.41 -36.04
CA SER A 101 -4.49 -3.33 -36.98
C SER A 101 -2.99 -3.04 -37.14
N SER A 102 -2.62 -2.23 -38.13
CA SER A 102 -1.25 -1.72 -38.30
C SER A 102 -0.79 -0.79 -37.18
N LEU A 103 -1.70 -0.40 -36.29
CA LEU A 103 -1.45 0.44 -35.10
C LEU A 103 -1.53 -0.36 -33.79
N GLN A 104 -1.50 -1.69 -33.88
CA GLN A 104 -1.50 -2.55 -32.71
C GLN A 104 -0.36 -2.16 -31.77
N ILE A 105 -0.66 -2.21 -30.47
CA ILE A 105 0.28 -1.87 -29.41
C ILE A 105 1.26 -3.02 -29.19
N ASP A 106 2.50 -2.70 -28.82
CA ASP A 106 3.59 -3.65 -28.60
C ASP A 106 3.30 -4.60 -27.43
N ASP A 107 3.74 -5.84 -27.54
CA ASP A 107 3.52 -6.88 -26.53
C ASP A 107 3.99 -6.47 -25.13
N GLN A 108 5.14 -5.79 -25.03
CA GLN A 108 5.67 -5.30 -23.75
C GLN A 108 4.74 -4.26 -23.11
N ALA A 109 4.16 -3.36 -23.91
CA ALA A 109 3.20 -2.37 -23.43
C ALA A 109 1.87 -3.03 -22.98
N ILE A 110 1.41 -4.04 -23.73
CA ILE A 110 0.24 -4.87 -23.37
C ILE A 110 0.50 -5.61 -22.05
N GLU A 111 1.69 -6.20 -21.90
CA GLU A 111 2.09 -6.89 -20.67
C GLU A 111 2.11 -5.95 -19.47
N ASN A 112 2.75 -4.78 -19.58
CA ASN A 112 2.83 -3.79 -18.51
C ASN A 112 1.43 -3.33 -18.07
N LEU A 113 0.56 -2.99 -19.02
CA LEU A 113 -0.82 -2.61 -18.75
C LEU A 113 -1.60 -3.75 -18.09
N SER A 114 -1.43 -4.99 -18.60
CA SER A 114 -2.09 -6.16 -18.02
C SER A 114 -1.72 -6.38 -16.56
N LYS A 115 -0.43 -6.32 -16.25
CA LYS A 115 0.06 -6.45 -14.86
C LYS A 115 -0.47 -5.32 -13.97
N ALA A 116 -0.49 -4.08 -14.47
CA ALA A 116 -1.01 -2.94 -13.73
C ALA A 116 -2.51 -3.06 -13.43
N ILE A 117 -3.32 -3.51 -14.39
CA ILE A 117 -4.75 -3.78 -14.19
C ILE A 117 -4.95 -4.92 -13.19
N LEU A 118 -4.20 -6.01 -13.32
CA LEU A 118 -4.29 -7.14 -12.38
C LEU A 118 -3.86 -6.74 -10.96
N ASN A 119 -2.94 -5.80 -10.79
CA ASN A 119 -2.57 -5.30 -9.46
C ASN A 119 -3.72 -4.57 -8.75
N MET A 120 -4.60 -3.88 -9.48
CA MET A 120 -5.71 -3.15 -8.86
C MET A 120 -6.60 -4.05 -7.99
N ARG A 121 -6.79 -5.33 -8.37
CA ARG A 121 -7.57 -6.30 -7.60
C ARG A 121 -6.85 -6.84 -6.36
N ILE A 122 -5.55 -6.59 -6.25
CA ILE A 122 -4.74 -7.00 -5.08
C ILE A 122 -4.90 -6.00 -3.94
N TYR A 123 -4.77 -4.70 -4.22
CA TYR A 123 -4.89 -3.66 -3.19
C TYR A 123 -6.31 -3.16 -2.98
N SER A 124 -7.27 -3.68 -3.69
CA SER A 124 -8.69 -3.53 -3.39
C SER A 124 -9.23 -4.83 -2.81
N ASN A 125 -10.16 -4.76 -1.86
CA ASN A 125 -10.90 -5.97 -1.51
C ASN A 125 -11.66 -6.47 -2.75
N LYS A 126 -12.95 -6.53 -2.77
CA LYS A 126 -13.63 -6.76 -4.04
C LYS A 126 -13.71 -5.47 -4.85
N TYR A 127 -14.17 -4.38 -4.25
CA TYR A 127 -14.37 -3.09 -4.93
C TYR A 127 -13.67 -1.92 -4.26
N ASP A 128 -13.56 -1.92 -2.94
CA ASP A 128 -13.02 -0.82 -2.17
C ASP A 128 -11.50 -0.85 -2.07
N CYS A 129 -10.87 0.31 -2.19
CA CYS A 129 -9.46 0.47 -1.88
C CYS A 129 -9.25 1.07 -0.47
N PRO A 130 -8.11 0.80 0.17
CA PRO A 130 -7.75 1.44 1.42
C PRO A 130 -7.70 2.97 1.26
N ARG A 131 -8.17 3.68 2.30
CA ARG A 131 -8.29 5.15 2.24
C ARG A 131 -7.01 5.90 1.97
N ALA A 132 -5.90 5.44 2.55
CA ALA A 132 -4.62 6.09 2.37
C ALA A 132 -4.15 6.12 0.90
N LEU A 133 -4.79 5.33 0.02
CA LEU A 133 -4.57 5.28 -1.41
C LEU A 133 -5.54 6.15 -2.22
N ALA A 134 -6.45 6.84 -1.56
CA ALA A 134 -7.46 7.65 -2.23
C ALA A 134 -6.95 9.00 -2.76
N GLY A 135 -5.66 9.32 -2.60
CA GLY A 135 -5.09 10.60 -2.98
C GLY A 135 -5.87 11.76 -2.33
N ARG A 136 -6.27 12.75 -3.11
CA ARG A 136 -7.08 13.87 -2.61
C ARG A 136 -8.59 13.60 -2.53
N PHE A 137 -9.03 12.38 -2.85
CA PHE A 137 -10.46 12.01 -2.88
C PHE A 137 -10.79 10.97 -1.80
N PRO A 138 -10.65 11.29 -0.53
CA PRO A 138 -10.80 10.33 0.56
C PRO A 138 -12.23 9.76 0.69
N ALA A 139 -13.23 10.32 0.06
CA ALA A 139 -14.58 9.79 0.01
C ALA A 139 -14.79 8.72 -1.09
N ASN A 140 -13.88 8.61 -2.07
CA ASN A 140 -13.99 7.65 -3.15
C ASN A 140 -13.48 6.28 -2.71
N LEU A 141 -14.34 5.30 -2.56
CA LEU A 141 -14.02 3.95 -2.11
C LEU A 141 -14.17 2.91 -3.22
N GLY A 142 -15.33 2.64 -3.72
CA GLY A 142 -15.66 1.57 -4.69
C GLY A 142 -15.02 1.71 -6.08
N VAL A 143 -13.72 1.91 -6.14
CA VAL A 143 -12.99 2.30 -7.36
C VAL A 143 -12.94 1.18 -8.38
N LEU A 144 -12.82 -0.08 -7.93
CA LEU A 144 -12.60 -1.19 -8.85
C LEU A 144 -13.81 -1.50 -9.71
N VAL A 145 -15.04 -1.17 -9.25
CA VAL A 145 -16.24 -1.29 -10.09
C VAL A 145 -16.09 -0.53 -11.41
N ARG A 146 -15.47 0.65 -11.37
CA ARG A 146 -15.24 1.49 -12.57
C ARG A 146 -14.27 0.87 -13.58
N ASN A 147 -13.39 -0.01 -13.10
CA ASN A 147 -12.35 -0.63 -13.91
C ASN A 147 -12.72 -2.03 -14.39
N ILE A 148 -13.90 -2.55 -14.07
CA ILE A 148 -14.34 -3.87 -14.57
C ILE A 148 -14.28 -3.97 -16.10
N PRO A 149 -14.67 -2.96 -16.90
CA PRO A 149 -14.51 -3.02 -18.35
C PRO A 149 -13.06 -3.18 -18.81
N SER A 150 -12.07 -2.72 -18.04
CA SER A 150 -10.65 -2.93 -18.38
C SER A 150 -10.28 -4.40 -18.44
N TYR A 151 -10.80 -5.20 -17.51
CA TYR A 151 -10.62 -6.66 -17.53
C TYR A 151 -11.31 -7.27 -18.75
N THR A 152 -12.51 -6.79 -19.09
CA THR A 152 -13.26 -7.25 -20.25
C THR A 152 -12.53 -6.96 -21.56
N TYR A 153 -12.01 -5.74 -21.75
CA TYR A 153 -11.24 -5.37 -22.95
C TYR A 153 -9.96 -6.18 -23.07
N MET A 154 -9.17 -6.27 -22.00
CA MET A 154 -7.89 -7.00 -22.04
C MET A 154 -8.08 -8.51 -22.17
N ALA A 155 -9.20 -9.05 -21.71
CA ALA A 155 -9.57 -10.45 -21.94
C ALA A 155 -9.86 -10.79 -23.42
N GLN A 156 -10.06 -9.80 -24.27
CA GLN A 156 -10.23 -9.95 -25.73
C GLN A 156 -8.91 -9.75 -26.50
N VAL A 157 -7.82 -9.43 -25.82
CA VAL A 157 -6.50 -9.20 -26.41
C VAL A 157 -5.63 -10.42 -26.19
N GLU A 158 -5.05 -10.94 -27.26
CA GLU A 158 -4.14 -12.08 -27.17
C GLU A 158 -2.88 -11.69 -26.37
N SER A 159 -2.66 -12.37 -25.25
CA SER A 159 -1.53 -12.14 -24.34
C SER A 159 -1.41 -13.28 -23.33
N PRO A 160 -0.26 -13.46 -22.68
CA PRO A 160 -0.09 -14.43 -21.57
C PRO A 160 -1.01 -14.16 -20.36
N TYR A 161 -1.66 -13.01 -20.31
CA TYR A 161 -2.54 -12.60 -19.20
C TYR A 161 -4.04 -12.73 -19.51
N GLN A 162 -4.40 -13.13 -20.73
CA GLN A 162 -5.78 -13.18 -21.19
C GLN A 162 -6.69 -14.00 -20.25
N ASP A 163 -6.27 -15.21 -19.90
CA ASP A 163 -7.08 -16.09 -19.01
C ASP A 163 -7.12 -15.60 -17.57
N LYS A 164 -6.05 -14.95 -17.09
CA LYS A 164 -6.05 -14.27 -15.79
C LYS A 164 -7.04 -13.10 -15.76
N MET A 165 -7.14 -12.33 -16.87
CA MET A 165 -8.13 -11.26 -17.01
C MET A 165 -9.56 -11.79 -16.95
N LYS A 166 -9.84 -12.89 -17.66
CA LYS A 166 -11.16 -13.56 -17.64
C LYS A 166 -11.52 -14.03 -16.23
N SER A 167 -10.61 -14.74 -15.58
CA SER A 167 -10.84 -15.28 -14.22
C SER A 167 -11.01 -14.16 -13.17
N ALA A 168 -10.23 -13.09 -13.27
CA ALA A 168 -10.35 -11.92 -12.41
C ALA A 168 -11.68 -11.18 -12.65
N PHE A 169 -12.08 -11.00 -13.92
CA PHE A 169 -13.39 -10.45 -14.26
C PHE A 169 -14.52 -11.27 -13.62
N MET A 170 -14.50 -12.61 -13.74
CA MET A 170 -15.54 -13.47 -13.18
C MET A 170 -15.69 -13.34 -11.67
N ARG A 171 -14.59 -13.13 -10.93
CA ARG A 171 -14.66 -12.86 -9.49
C ARG A 171 -15.24 -11.48 -9.17
N LEU A 172 -14.93 -10.49 -10.00
CA LEU A 172 -15.34 -9.09 -9.78
C LEU A 172 -16.76 -8.81 -10.29
N TRP A 173 -17.27 -9.60 -11.23
CA TRP A 173 -18.63 -9.45 -11.76
C TRP A 173 -19.64 -10.10 -10.82
N ASP A 174 -20.43 -9.26 -10.13
CA ASP A 174 -21.36 -9.70 -9.09
C ASP A 174 -22.66 -8.89 -9.17
N PRO A 175 -23.49 -9.16 -10.19
CA PRO A 175 -24.74 -8.42 -10.41
C PRO A 175 -25.80 -8.65 -9.33
N GLU A 176 -25.66 -9.70 -8.52
CA GLU A 176 -26.56 -9.99 -7.40
C GLU A 176 -26.25 -9.12 -6.16
N PHE A 177 -25.06 -8.49 -6.12
CA PHE A 177 -24.74 -7.56 -5.05
C PHE A 177 -25.55 -6.27 -5.22
N GLU A 178 -26.30 -5.89 -4.20
CA GLU A 178 -27.33 -4.82 -4.24
C GLU A 178 -26.82 -3.50 -4.87
N ASP A 179 -25.62 -3.08 -4.49
CA ASP A 179 -25.04 -1.82 -4.96
C ASP A 179 -24.22 -1.95 -6.27
N PHE A 180 -24.05 -3.17 -6.81
CA PHE A 180 -23.16 -3.38 -7.95
C PHE A 180 -23.67 -2.73 -9.23
N LEU A 181 -24.86 -3.09 -9.68
CA LEU A 181 -25.41 -2.56 -10.93
C LEU A 181 -25.64 -1.05 -10.90
N PRO A 182 -26.23 -0.46 -9.84
CA PRO A 182 -26.31 1.00 -9.72
C PRO A 182 -24.94 1.67 -9.78
N SER A 183 -23.96 1.17 -9.05
CA SER A 183 -22.60 1.71 -9.04
C SER A 183 -21.89 1.53 -10.39
N TYR A 184 -22.06 0.39 -11.06
CA TYR A 184 -21.51 0.12 -12.39
C TYR A 184 -22.10 1.06 -13.42
N ILE A 185 -23.43 1.19 -13.48
CA ILE A 185 -24.14 2.06 -14.43
C ILE A 185 -23.73 3.51 -14.20
N GLU A 186 -23.79 4.00 -12.97
CA GLU A 186 -23.41 5.38 -12.64
C GLU A 186 -21.96 5.69 -13.02
N ASN A 187 -21.05 4.82 -12.69
CA ASN A 187 -19.62 5.08 -12.84
C ASN A 187 -19.04 4.68 -14.19
N VAL A 188 -19.66 3.77 -14.94
CA VAL A 188 -19.16 3.25 -16.21
C VAL A 188 -20.01 3.72 -17.37
N ALA A 189 -21.32 3.47 -17.32
CA ALA A 189 -22.20 3.72 -18.47
C ALA A 189 -22.63 5.18 -18.63
N CYS A 190 -22.69 5.95 -17.53
CA CYS A 190 -23.22 7.32 -17.55
C CYS A 190 -22.16 8.42 -17.54
N LYS A 191 -20.90 8.12 -17.25
CA LYS A 191 -19.85 9.14 -17.21
C LYS A 191 -19.02 9.14 -18.49
N ILE A 192 -19.18 10.16 -19.31
CA ILE A 192 -18.42 10.39 -20.55
C ILE A 192 -16.89 10.31 -20.29
N MET A 193 -16.43 10.77 -19.13
CA MET A 193 -15.02 10.75 -18.75
C MET A 193 -14.42 9.33 -18.69
N TYR A 194 -15.22 8.30 -18.50
CA TYR A 194 -14.79 6.90 -18.46
C TYR A 194 -15.14 6.13 -19.73
N HIS A 195 -15.61 6.83 -20.77
CA HIS A 195 -15.98 6.22 -22.04
C HIS A 195 -16.90 5.00 -21.89
N GLY A 196 -17.75 5.02 -20.84
CA GLY A 196 -18.74 4.00 -20.63
C GLY A 196 -19.68 3.91 -21.82
N SER A 197 -20.01 2.70 -22.23
CA SER A 197 -20.88 2.47 -23.36
C SER A 197 -21.76 1.25 -23.13
N ILE A 198 -22.89 1.21 -23.84
CA ILE A 198 -23.75 0.01 -23.93
C ILE A 198 -22.93 -1.18 -24.45
N GLY A 199 -21.98 -0.93 -25.38
CA GLY A 199 -21.07 -1.96 -25.88
C GLY A 199 -20.19 -2.58 -24.78
N ALA A 200 -19.64 -1.78 -23.86
CA ALA A 200 -18.88 -2.28 -22.72
C ALA A 200 -19.74 -3.16 -21.80
N LEU A 201 -20.97 -2.75 -21.53
CA LEU A 201 -21.92 -3.54 -20.74
C LEU A 201 -22.26 -4.85 -21.45
N GLN A 202 -22.55 -4.81 -22.76
CA GLN A 202 -22.84 -6.01 -23.55
C GLN A 202 -21.66 -6.99 -23.56
N MET A 203 -20.44 -6.50 -23.73
CA MET A 203 -19.23 -7.34 -23.69
C MET A 203 -19.05 -7.98 -22.31
N SER A 204 -19.26 -7.23 -21.23
CA SER A 204 -19.18 -7.75 -19.86
C SER A 204 -20.25 -8.82 -19.61
N THR A 205 -21.48 -8.57 -20.03
CA THR A 205 -22.59 -9.55 -19.91
C THR A 205 -22.31 -10.82 -20.73
N ASN A 206 -21.81 -10.66 -21.95
CA ASN A 206 -21.44 -11.80 -22.80
C ASN A 206 -20.29 -12.62 -22.18
N MET A 207 -19.31 -11.96 -21.55
CA MET A 207 -18.23 -12.67 -20.84
C MET A 207 -18.75 -13.38 -19.60
N ALA A 208 -19.62 -12.76 -18.83
CA ALA A 208 -20.23 -13.35 -17.63
C ALA A 208 -21.08 -14.59 -17.96
N SER A 209 -21.64 -14.70 -19.17
CA SER A 209 -22.40 -15.87 -19.62
C SER A 209 -21.51 -17.05 -20.05
N GLN A 210 -20.20 -16.88 -20.14
CA GLN A 210 -19.27 -17.95 -20.51
C GLN A 210 -18.96 -18.84 -19.29
N ASN A 211 -18.70 -20.12 -19.53
CA ASN A 211 -18.32 -21.06 -18.48
C ASN A 211 -16.84 -20.89 -18.10
N ILE A 212 -16.49 -19.72 -17.52
CA ILE A 212 -15.15 -19.39 -17.06
C ILE A 212 -15.12 -19.49 -15.54
N LYS A 213 -14.13 -20.20 -15.00
CA LYS A 213 -13.92 -20.28 -13.55
C LYS A 213 -13.40 -18.94 -13.01
N ALA A 214 -14.09 -18.41 -12.02
CA ALA A 214 -13.60 -17.25 -11.27
C ALA A 214 -12.28 -17.59 -10.54
N GLU A 215 -11.38 -16.63 -10.45
CA GLU A 215 -10.20 -16.77 -9.59
C GLU A 215 -10.63 -16.81 -8.11
N ASN A 216 -9.78 -17.39 -7.25
CA ASN A 216 -9.92 -17.24 -5.80
C ASN A 216 -9.56 -15.81 -5.37
N ASP A 217 -9.97 -15.40 -4.17
CA ASP A 217 -9.47 -14.17 -3.58
C ASP A 217 -7.93 -14.20 -3.48
N PRO A 218 -7.24 -13.10 -3.85
CA PRO A 218 -5.79 -13.04 -3.71
C PRO A 218 -5.37 -13.25 -2.25
N ASN A 219 -4.43 -14.16 -2.02
CA ASN A 219 -3.82 -14.43 -0.72
C ASN A 219 -2.32 -14.17 -0.80
N GLY A 220 -1.72 -13.63 0.26
CA GLY A 220 -0.31 -13.36 0.36
C GLY A 220 0.03 -11.94 0.76
N PHE A 221 1.28 -11.57 0.55
CA PHE A 221 1.79 -10.23 0.82
C PHE A 221 2.41 -9.63 -0.43
N TRP A 222 2.13 -8.34 -0.65
CA TRP A 222 2.71 -7.50 -1.71
C TRP A 222 3.19 -6.18 -1.12
N TYR A 223 4.43 -5.83 -1.43
CA TYR A 223 4.95 -4.50 -1.13
C TYR A 223 5.17 -3.74 -2.44
N TYR A 224 4.76 -2.48 -2.43
CA TYR A 224 4.86 -1.56 -3.56
C TYR A 224 5.78 -0.40 -3.18
N PRO A 225 7.08 -0.47 -3.53
CA PRO A 225 8.08 0.51 -3.10
C PRO A 225 7.74 1.94 -3.48
N TYR A 226 7.20 2.15 -4.68
CA TYR A 226 6.83 3.48 -5.16
C TYR A 226 5.57 4.05 -4.48
N GLY A 227 4.75 3.22 -3.91
CA GLY A 227 3.57 3.59 -3.15
C GLY A 227 3.80 3.71 -1.65
N GLY A 228 4.92 3.19 -1.13
CA GLY A 228 5.10 2.99 0.30
C GLY A 228 3.97 2.15 0.90
N LEU A 229 3.53 1.14 0.15
CA LEU A 229 2.31 0.39 0.40
C LEU A 229 2.60 -1.08 0.62
N GLY A 230 2.22 -1.60 1.77
CA GLY A 230 2.14 -3.04 2.03
C GLY A 230 0.68 -3.51 2.00
N ILE A 231 0.42 -4.59 1.31
CA ILE A 231 -0.90 -5.26 1.28
C ILE A 231 -0.71 -6.69 1.74
N TYR A 232 -1.39 -7.07 2.81
CA TYR A 232 -1.42 -8.42 3.31
C TYR A 232 -2.86 -8.95 3.25
N ARG A 233 -3.06 -10.09 2.59
CA ARG A 233 -4.37 -10.68 2.39
C ARG A 233 -4.37 -12.14 2.79
N GLN A 234 -5.39 -12.51 3.54
CA GLN A 234 -5.69 -13.91 3.88
C GLN A 234 -7.21 -14.11 3.77
N ASN A 235 -7.63 -15.20 3.18
CA ASN A 235 -9.06 -15.48 2.97
C ASN A 235 -9.77 -14.30 2.28
N ASN A 236 -10.78 -13.72 2.94
CA ASN A 236 -11.57 -12.61 2.43
C ASN A 236 -11.15 -11.23 3.00
N TRP A 237 -10.21 -11.15 3.96
CA TRP A 237 -9.79 -9.89 4.56
C TRP A 237 -8.48 -9.34 3.97
N LEU A 238 -8.27 -8.07 4.16
CA LEU A 238 -7.11 -7.33 3.70
C LEU A 238 -6.62 -6.40 4.80
N ILE A 239 -5.29 -6.40 5.02
CA ILE A 239 -4.60 -5.36 5.78
C ILE A 239 -3.78 -4.53 4.83
N SER A 240 -3.88 -3.20 4.94
CA SER A 240 -3.02 -2.26 4.22
C SER A 240 -2.17 -1.46 5.19
N PHE A 241 -0.88 -1.41 4.91
CA PHE A 241 0.07 -0.47 5.52
C PHE A 241 0.35 0.66 4.54
N LYS A 242 0.44 1.91 5.03
CA LYS A 242 0.85 3.06 4.21
C LYS A 242 1.86 3.92 4.96
N GLY A 243 3.04 4.07 4.34
CA GLY A 243 4.09 4.97 4.78
C GLY A 243 4.40 6.07 3.74
N ASN A 244 5.25 7.02 4.13
CA ASN A 244 5.87 8.01 3.26
C ASN A 244 7.38 8.07 3.50
N SER A 245 8.10 8.65 2.56
CA SER A 245 9.56 8.79 2.61
C SER A 245 9.99 10.07 1.90
N LYS A 246 11.29 10.32 1.80
CA LYS A 246 11.81 11.44 0.99
C LYS A 246 11.46 11.31 -0.51
N TYR A 247 10.95 10.16 -0.95
CA TYR A 247 10.55 9.88 -2.35
C TYR A 247 9.06 9.76 -2.55
N ILE A 248 8.28 9.59 -1.47
CA ILE A 248 6.85 9.30 -1.50
C ILE A 248 6.13 10.31 -0.62
N TRP A 249 5.17 11.05 -1.17
CA TRP A 249 4.39 12.01 -0.41
C TRP A 249 3.64 11.41 0.77
N ASP A 250 3.39 12.23 1.77
CA ASP A 250 2.51 11.94 2.88
C ASP A 250 1.05 11.81 2.40
N PHE A 251 0.51 12.83 1.73
CA PHE A 251 -0.85 12.84 1.16
C PHE A 251 -0.97 13.96 0.13
N GLU A 252 -1.97 13.85 -0.74
CA GLU A 252 -2.34 14.95 -1.61
C GLU A 252 -3.53 15.71 -1.05
N SER A 253 -3.43 17.04 -1.02
CA SER A 253 -4.54 17.94 -0.75
C SER A 253 -4.63 19.03 -1.82
N SER A 254 -5.82 19.58 -1.99
CA SER A 254 -6.07 20.76 -2.82
C SER A 254 -6.70 21.86 -1.97
N LYS A 255 -7.04 23.00 -2.58
CA LYS A 255 -7.76 24.06 -1.85
C LYS A 255 -9.11 23.61 -1.28
N THR A 256 -9.71 22.54 -1.82
CA THR A 256 -11.08 22.12 -1.53
C THR A 256 -11.20 20.63 -1.21
N GLU A 257 -10.12 19.85 -1.28
CA GLU A 257 -10.18 18.40 -1.13
C GLU A 257 -9.07 17.89 -0.21
N ASN A 258 -9.39 16.90 0.62
CA ASN A 258 -8.49 16.22 1.55
C ASN A 258 -7.69 17.18 2.46
N LEU A 259 -8.37 18.15 3.05
CA LEU A 259 -7.73 19.19 3.85
C LEU A 259 -7.11 18.67 5.15
N TYR A 260 -7.54 17.51 5.64
CA TYR A 260 -7.18 16.95 6.94
C TYR A 260 -6.35 15.65 6.85
N GLY A 261 -5.97 15.20 5.63
CA GLY A 261 -5.34 13.91 5.39
C GLY A 261 -3.87 13.76 5.82
N ARG A 262 -3.29 14.75 6.54
CA ARG A 262 -1.87 14.82 6.92
C ARG A 262 -1.28 13.50 7.42
N PHE A 263 -2.01 12.76 8.23
CA PHE A 263 -1.52 11.55 8.88
C PHE A 263 -1.82 10.25 8.14
N ALA A 264 -2.33 10.32 6.90
CA ALA A 264 -2.71 9.12 6.13
C ALA A 264 -1.54 8.16 5.86
N SER A 265 -0.32 8.68 5.80
CA SER A 265 0.90 7.91 5.49
C SER A 265 1.93 7.88 6.63
N THR A 266 1.52 8.12 7.86
CA THR A 266 2.41 8.04 9.05
C THR A 266 2.43 6.62 9.66
N GLY A 267 2.57 5.60 8.79
CA GLY A 267 2.53 4.21 9.19
C GLY A 267 1.11 3.75 9.57
N SER A 268 0.09 4.22 8.84
CA SER A 268 -1.28 3.75 9.06
C SER A 268 -1.43 2.28 8.66
N LEU A 269 -2.19 1.54 9.46
CA LEU A 269 -2.51 0.13 9.24
C LEU A 269 -4.04 -0.04 9.25
N ARG A 270 -4.63 -0.39 8.12
CA ARG A 270 -6.08 -0.56 8.01
C ARG A 270 -6.44 -2.01 7.77
N ILE A 271 -7.35 -2.54 8.58
CA ILE A 271 -7.96 -3.87 8.41
C ILE A 271 -9.32 -3.70 7.73
N LEU A 272 -9.54 -4.42 6.63
CA LEU A 272 -10.83 -4.55 5.97
C LEU A 272 -11.24 -6.02 6.05
N ALA A 273 -12.23 -6.35 6.89
CA ALA A 273 -12.64 -7.73 7.16
C ALA A 273 -14.16 -7.89 7.29
N GLY A 274 -14.91 -6.79 7.39
CA GLY A 274 -16.36 -6.79 7.57
C GLY A 274 -17.12 -6.77 6.24
N GLY A 275 -18.27 -7.43 6.21
CA GLY A 275 -19.18 -7.46 5.07
C GLY A 275 -19.02 -8.64 4.11
N SER A 276 -20.00 -8.80 3.23
CA SER A 276 -19.99 -9.76 2.13
C SER A 276 -20.67 -9.13 0.90
N PRO A 277 -19.87 -8.58 -0.04
CA PRO A 277 -18.41 -8.54 -0.07
C PRO A 277 -17.82 -7.64 1.03
N VAL A 278 -16.57 -7.89 1.39
CA VAL A 278 -15.86 -7.05 2.36
C VAL A 278 -15.73 -5.63 1.81
N SER A 279 -16.10 -4.65 2.63
CA SER A 279 -16.06 -3.23 2.26
C SER A 279 -15.47 -2.36 3.37
N ALA A 280 -15.08 -1.14 3.02
CA ALA A 280 -14.61 -0.17 3.98
C ALA A 280 -15.71 0.22 4.99
N LYS A 281 -16.94 0.38 4.52
CA LYS A 281 -18.12 0.70 5.35
C LYS A 281 -18.38 -0.39 6.36
N GLU A 282 -18.52 -1.63 5.91
CA GLU A 282 -18.77 -2.78 6.79
C GLU A 282 -17.59 -3.09 7.73
N SER A 283 -16.37 -2.63 7.37
CA SER A 283 -15.19 -2.65 8.23
C SER A 283 -15.08 -1.39 9.10
N GLY A 284 -16.20 -0.71 9.39
CA GLY A 284 -16.30 0.39 10.33
C GLY A 284 -15.74 1.71 9.85
N TYR A 285 -15.57 1.91 8.53
CA TYR A 285 -15.24 3.20 7.99
C TYR A 285 -16.49 4.01 7.64
N THR A 286 -16.59 5.20 8.21
CA THR A 286 -17.50 6.25 7.76
C THR A 286 -16.75 7.59 7.74
N ILE A 287 -17.05 8.44 6.74
CA ILE A 287 -16.46 9.78 6.67
C ILE A 287 -17.14 10.75 7.62
N ASP A 288 -18.40 10.48 7.99
CA ASP A 288 -19.18 11.30 8.88
C ASP A 288 -18.67 11.12 10.32
N GLY A 289 -18.11 12.18 10.90
CA GLY A 289 -17.52 12.16 12.21
C GLY A 289 -16.11 11.55 12.30
N TRP A 290 -15.47 11.20 11.18
CA TRP A 290 -14.12 10.62 11.18
C TRP A 290 -13.08 11.58 11.78
N ASN A 291 -12.43 11.18 12.87
CA ASN A 291 -11.36 11.97 13.47
C ASN A 291 -10.05 11.79 12.66
N TRP A 292 -9.62 12.86 12.03
CA TRP A 292 -8.47 12.88 11.12
C TRP A 292 -7.10 12.80 11.82
N THR A 293 -7.07 12.87 13.16
CA THR A 293 -5.85 12.65 13.95
C THR A 293 -5.72 11.23 14.48
N ARG A 294 -6.76 10.38 14.28
CA ARG A 294 -6.86 9.04 14.88
C ARG A 294 -6.93 7.95 13.82
N LEU A 295 -5.91 7.88 12.96
CA LEU A 295 -5.86 6.85 11.92
C LEU A 295 -5.32 5.54 12.50
N PRO A 296 -6.01 4.40 12.31
CA PRO A 296 -5.53 3.10 12.79
C PRO A 296 -4.09 2.81 12.37
N GLY A 297 -3.29 2.30 13.30
CA GLY A 297 -1.87 2.01 13.13
C GLY A 297 -0.94 3.22 13.19
N ALA A 298 -1.45 4.44 12.94
CA ALA A 298 -0.61 5.64 12.88
C ALA A 298 -0.26 6.18 14.28
N THR A 299 0.95 6.72 14.40
CA THR A 299 1.39 7.54 15.54
C THR A 299 1.33 9.00 15.13
N THR A 300 0.57 9.82 15.86
CA THR A 300 0.14 11.15 15.45
C THR A 300 0.10 12.12 16.63
N LEU A 301 -0.07 13.40 16.33
CA LEU A 301 -0.42 14.43 17.29
C LEU A 301 -1.95 14.57 17.41
N ASP A 302 -2.50 14.58 18.62
CA ASP A 302 -3.93 14.86 18.86
C ASP A 302 -4.14 16.38 18.85
N MET A 303 -4.38 16.93 17.67
CA MET A 303 -4.43 18.36 17.42
C MET A 303 -5.79 18.84 16.92
N ALA A 304 -6.07 20.12 17.15
CA ALA A 304 -7.27 20.78 16.64
C ALA A 304 -7.29 20.78 15.09
N TYR A 305 -8.48 20.64 14.50
CA TYR A 305 -8.65 20.56 13.05
C TYR A 305 -8.15 21.82 12.31
N GLU A 306 -8.20 22.98 12.93
CA GLU A 306 -7.67 24.25 12.40
C GLU A 306 -6.16 24.18 12.17
N LYS A 307 -5.41 23.53 13.09
CA LYS A 307 -3.97 23.31 12.97
C LYS A 307 -3.67 22.18 11.98
N LEU A 308 -4.53 21.17 11.89
CA LEU A 308 -4.38 20.05 10.98
C LEU A 308 -4.61 20.44 9.53
N LYS A 309 -5.48 21.44 9.29
CA LYS A 309 -5.94 21.85 7.97
C LYS A 309 -4.80 22.20 7.02
N SER A 310 -4.74 21.53 5.90
CA SER A 310 -3.73 21.74 4.85
C SER A 310 -4.12 22.87 3.90
N LYS A 311 -3.10 23.57 3.35
CA LYS A 311 -3.25 24.60 2.32
C LYS A 311 -2.70 24.09 0.98
N ALA A 312 -3.21 22.98 0.47
CA ALA A 312 -2.77 22.37 -0.80
C ALA A 312 -1.25 22.06 -0.79
N ARG A 313 -0.84 21.16 0.08
CA ARG A 313 0.57 20.79 0.28
C ARG A 313 0.83 19.33 0.00
N ARG A 314 2.07 19.06 -0.30
CA ARG A 314 2.67 17.76 -0.56
C ARG A 314 3.98 17.78 0.19
N ASN A 315 4.10 16.94 1.23
CA ASN A 315 5.29 16.92 2.06
C ASN A 315 5.99 15.58 1.93
N PHE A 316 7.32 15.62 2.01
CA PHE A 316 8.17 14.45 2.13
C PHE A 316 8.78 14.48 3.51
N THR A 317 8.98 13.32 4.14
CA THR A 317 9.88 13.20 5.28
C THR A 317 11.33 13.24 4.79
N PRO A 318 12.31 13.67 5.59
CA PRO A 318 13.71 13.54 5.22
C PRO A 318 14.19 12.08 5.20
N GLU A 319 13.46 11.16 5.83
CA GLU A 319 13.81 9.76 5.95
C GLU A 319 13.57 8.99 4.65
N SER A 320 14.53 8.17 4.24
CA SER A 320 14.42 7.27 3.10
C SER A 320 14.03 5.84 3.49
N TYR A 321 14.21 5.47 4.77
CA TYR A 321 13.94 4.13 5.25
C TYR A 321 12.45 3.83 5.30
N LEU A 322 11.94 3.23 4.24
CA LEU A 322 10.57 2.75 4.11
C LEU A 322 10.56 1.53 3.21
N GLY A 323 10.33 0.36 3.77
CA GLY A 323 10.41 -0.89 3.04
C GLY A 323 9.41 -1.95 3.49
N GLY A 324 9.35 -3.02 2.70
CA GLY A 324 8.57 -4.21 3.03
C GLY A 324 8.94 -5.39 2.16
N LEU A 325 8.96 -6.57 2.75
CA LEU A 325 9.27 -7.83 2.08
C LEU A 325 8.48 -9.00 2.69
N LYS A 326 8.48 -10.11 2.00
CA LYS A 326 7.97 -11.40 2.49
C LYS A 326 9.02 -12.49 2.34
N ILE A 327 8.90 -13.53 3.15
CA ILE A 327 9.64 -14.78 2.96
C ILE A 327 8.76 -15.87 2.33
N ASP A 328 7.47 -15.81 2.58
CA ASP A 328 6.43 -16.63 1.95
C ASP A 328 5.07 -15.89 1.97
N GLU A 329 3.99 -16.56 1.57
CA GLU A 329 2.66 -15.93 1.45
C GLU A 329 2.02 -15.55 2.79
N LYS A 330 2.56 -16.05 3.91
CA LYS A 330 2.01 -15.87 5.26
C LYS A 330 2.92 -15.09 6.20
N ASN A 331 4.18 -14.86 5.82
CA ASN A 331 5.17 -14.21 6.65
C ASN A 331 5.78 -13.01 5.92
N ALA A 332 5.58 -11.83 6.49
CA ALA A 332 6.01 -10.58 5.89
C ALA A 332 6.37 -9.52 6.94
N LEU A 333 7.04 -8.48 6.50
CA LEU A 333 7.50 -7.37 7.31
C LEU A 333 7.34 -6.07 6.52
N VAL A 334 6.86 -5.00 7.19
CA VAL A 334 7.00 -3.61 6.74
C VAL A 334 7.62 -2.77 7.84
N SER A 335 8.47 -1.82 7.48
CA SER A 335 9.07 -0.93 8.44
C SER A 335 9.36 0.45 7.85
N MET A 336 9.35 1.47 8.71
CA MET A 336 9.69 2.84 8.35
C MET A 336 10.36 3.58 9.51
N LYS A 337 11.22 4.52 9.14
CA LYS A 337 11.62 5.66 9.97
C LYS A 337 10.81 6.88 9.52
N TYR A 338 10.48 7.73 10.44
CA TYR A 338 9.66 8.89 10.16
C TYR A 338 10.12 10.11 10.97
N ASP A 339 10.40 11.18 10.26
CA ASP A 339 10.57 12.53 10.80
C ASP A 339 9.50 13.42 10.18
N ALA A 340 8.66 13.99 11.01
CA ALA A 340 7.51 14.75 10.52
C ALA A 340 7.95 16.07 9.86
N PRO A 341 7.52 16.34 8.61
CA PRO A 341 7.93 17.57 7.92
C PRO A 341 7.30 18.85 8.47
N LEU A 342 6.30 18.74 9.35
CA LEU A 342 5.52 19.87 9.86
C LEU A 342 5.39 19.86 11.39
N SER A 343 6.19 19.08 12.08
CA SER A 343 6.24 18.99 13.55
C SER A 343 7.58 18.39 13.98
N SER A 344 7.82 18.34 15.30
CA SER A 344 9.02 17.69 15.85
C SER A 344 8.85 16.20 16.12
N LEU A 345 7.75 15.57 15.66
CA LEU A 345 7.49 14.16 15.86
C LEU A 345 8.43 13.31 14.98
N SER A 346 9.19 12.44 15.63
CA SER A 346 9.95 11.38 14.98
C SER A 346 9.66 10.03 15.61
N MET A 347 9.84 8.94 14.84
CA MET A 347 9.62 7.58 15.31
C MET A 347 10.17 6.52 14.38
N ASN A 348 10.40 5.32 14.91
CA ASN A 348 10.60 4.09 14.16
C ASN A 348 9.39 3.18 14.34
N LYS A 349 8.96 2.52 13.27
CA LYS A 349 7.78 1.66 13.28
C LYS A 349 7.95 0.44 12.40
N SER A 350 7.55 -0.73 12.93
CA SER A 350 7.54 -1.99 12.17
C SER A 350 6.26 -2.78 12.42
N PHE A 351 5.75 -3.42 11.37
CA PHE A 351 4.67 -4.39 11.46
C PHE A 351 5.16 -5.72 10.88
N PHE A 352 5.01 -6.77 11.67
CA PHE A 352 5.35 -8.14 11.34
C PHE A 352 4.07 -8.93 11.16
N PHE A 353 3.91 -9.56 10.01
CA PHE A 353 2.72 -10.32 9.64
C PHE A 353 3.07 -11.81 9.67
N PHE A 354 2.30 -12.58 10.43
CA PHE A 354 2.47 -14.02 10.59
C PHE A 354 1.09 -14.69 10.65
N ASP A 355 0.71 -15.44 9.61
CA ASP A 355 -0.63 -16.04 9.47
C ASP A 355 -1.76 -14.98 9.64
N ASP A 356 -2.62 -15.10 10.66
CA ASP A 356 -3.67 -14.14 11.00
C ASP A 356 -3.26 -13.13 12.10
N TYR A 357 -1.97 -13.11 12.45
CA TYR A 357 -1.41 -12.23 13.46
C TYR A 357 -0.60 -11.08 12.85
N VAL A 358 -0.66 -9.95 13.53
CA VAL A 358 0.23 -8.81 13.30
C VAL A 358 0.88 -8.41 14.61
N LEU A 359 2.21 -8.32 14.64
CA LEU A 359 2.94 -7.72 15.74
C LEU A 359 3.42 -6.33 15.34
N ALA A 360 3.08 -5.32 16.11
CA ALA A 360 3.48 -3.93 15.90
C ALA A 360 4.49 -3.49 16.94
N LEU A 361 5.63 -3.00 16.49
CA LEU A 361 6.66 -2.40 17.32
C LEU A 361 6.86 -0.93 16.94
N GLY A 362 6.86 -0.06 17.94
CA GLY A 362 7.26 1.34 17.83
C GLY A 362 8.41 1.63 18.78
N SER A 363 9.38 2.42 18.34
CA SER A 363 10.48 2.90 19.18
C SER A 363 10.88 4.32 18.80
N ASN A 364 11.70 4.95 19.63
CA ASN A 364 12.23 6.28 19.39
C ASN A 364 11.14 7.31 19.08
N ILE A 365 9.99 7.22 19.81
CA ILE A 365 8.92 8.21 19.67
C ILE A 365 9.34 9.46 20.44
N ILE A 366 9.62 10.52 19.70
CA ILE A 366 10.15 11.79 20.21
C ILE A 366 9.34 12.94 19.60
N ALA A 367 8.95 13.92 20.43
CA ALA A 367 8.28 15.14 19.98
C ALA A 367 8.57 16.31 20.94
N PRO A 368 9.80 16.82 21.00
CA PRO A 368 10.26 17.72 22.09
C PRO A 368 9.60 19.11 22.06
N ASN A 369 9.08 19.54 20.92
CA ASN A 369 8.54 20.88 20.72
C ASN A 369 7.01 20.90 20.54
N GLU A 370 6.32 19.79 20.87
CA GLU A 370 4.87 19.67 20.66
C GLU A 370 4.12 19.72 21.98
N GLU A 371 3.20 20.67 22.08
CA GLU A 371 2.27 20.75 23.23
C GLU A 371 1.12 19.73 23.11
N GLU A 372 0.83 19.30 21.88
CA GLU A 372 -0.19 18.29 21.60
C GLU A 372 0.25 16.91 22.08
N GLN A 373 -0.70 16.13 22.53
CA GLN A 373 -0.47 14.75 22.94
C GLN A 373 -0.08 13.87 21.76
N VAL A 374 1.01 13.12 21.87
CA VAL A 374 1.38 12.07 20.92
C VAL A 374 0.61 10.81 21.26
N GLN A 375 0.03 10.17 20.25
CA GLN A 375 -0.81 8.98 20.40
C GLN A 375 -0.56 7.98 19.28
N THR A 376 -0.71 6.68 19.56
CA THR A 376 -0.80 5.62 18.54
C THR A 376 -2.20 5.04 18.55
N THR A 377 -2.93 5.17 17.44
CA THR A 377 -4.30 4.66 17.34
C THR A 377 -4.27 3.18 17.00
N LEU A 378 -4.92 2.34 17.79
CA LEU A 378 -5.10 0.92 17.52
C LEU A 378 -6.23 0.71 16.51
N PHE A 379 -7.39 1.29 16.82
CA PHE A 379 -8.54 1.32 15.90
C PHE A 379 -9.36 2.60 16.09
N GLN A 380 -10.06 2.99 15.06
CA GLN A 380 -11.16 3.94 15.03
C GLN A 380 -12.25 3.35 14.16
N THR A 381 -13.40 3.03 14.74
CA THR A 381 -14.49 2.30 14.10
C THR A 381 -15.80 3.04 14.28
N GLY A 382 -16.48 3.37 13.19
CA GLY A 382 -17.87 3.83 13.22
C GLY A 382 -18.78 2.68 13.64
N ILE A 383 -19.77 2.97 14.46
CA ILE A 383 -20.74 2.02 14.99
C ILE A 383 -22.14 2.59 14.82
N ASP A 384 -23.12 1.73 14.56
CA ASP A 384 -24.51 2.18 14.40
C ASP A 384 -25.07 2.68 15.74
N ASP A 385 -24.78 1.95 16.81
CA ASP A 385 -25.15 2.31 18.17
C ASP A 385 -24.08 1.89 19.19
N PHE A 386 -24.26 2.35 20.45
CA PHE A 386 -23.34 2.04 21.54
C PHE A 386 -23.62 0.69 22.22
N ASN A 387 -24.60 -0.10 21.76
CA ASN A 387 -24.84 -1.46 22.27
C ASN A 387 -23.86 -2.46 21.65
N THR A 388 -23.30 -2.18 20.45
CA THR A 388 -22.22 -2.98 19.87
C THR A 388 -21.01 -3.00 20.80
N PRO A 389 -20.64 -4.13 21.42
CA PRO A 389 -19.64 -4.15 22.46
C PRO A 389 -18.22 -4.12 21.91
N SER A 390 -17.33 -3.51 22.67
CA SER A 390 -15.89 -3.82 22.70
C SER A 390 -15.56 -4.45 24.06
N SER A 391 -14.35 -4.94 24.26
CA SER A 391 -13.95 -5.46 25.57
C SER A 391 -12.53 -5.04 25.94
N VAL A 392 -12.27 -4.87 27.25
CA VAL A 392 -10.92 -4.66 27.80
C VAL A 392 -10.77 -5.55 29.02
N ASN A 393 -9.71 -6.35 29.07
CA ASN A 393 -9.39 -7.26 30.17
C ASN A 393 -10.60 -8.14 30.58
N GLY A 394 -11.32 -8.65 29.58
CA GLY A 394 -12.51 -9.48 29.76
C GLY A 394 -13.79 -8.71 30.08
N GLN A 395 -13.73 -7.43 30.44
CA GLN A 395 -14.90 -6.60 30.70
C GLN A 395 -15.50 -6.07 29.40
N LEU A 396 -16.80 -6.27 29.19
CA LEU A 396 -17.54 -5.67 28.07
C LEU A 396 -17.74 -4.17 28.31
N LEU A 397 -17.53 -3.39 27.27
CA LEU A 397 -17.77 -1.96 27.23
C LEU A 397 -18.92 -1.68 26.26
N THR A 398 -20.04 -1.25 26.79
CA THR A 398 -21.22 -0.78 26.06
C THR A 398 -21.58 0.63 26.52
N GLY A 399 -22.49 1.29 25.81
CA GLY A 399 -22.88 2.67 26.13
C GLY A 399 -21.82 3.69 25.66
N SER A 400 -22.18 4.97 25.83
CA SER A 400 -21.26 6.09 25.56
C SER A 400 -20.40 6.32 26.82
N GLN A 401 -19.07 6.23 26.63
CA GLN A 401 -18.13 6.36 27.74
C GLN A 401 -16.73 6.72 27.28
N HIS A 402 -15.95 7.30 28.16
CA HIS A 402 -14.51 7.48 28.07
C HIS A 402 -13.85 6.75 29.24
N ARG A 403 -12.85 5.92 28.94
CA ARG A 403 -12.06 5.23 29.98
C ARG A 403 -10.58 5.27 29.66
N VAL A 404 -9.77 5.37 30.69
CA VAL A 404 -8.31 5.24 30.60
C VAL A 404 -7.90 4.05 31.45
N PHE A 405 -7.05 3.21 30.89
CA PHE A 405 -6.44 2.07 31.55
C PHE A 405 -4.93 2.31 31.60
N GLU A 406 -4.36 2.20 32.79
CA GLU A 406 -2.92 2.33 33.04
C GLU A 406 -2.43 1.05 33.72
N GLU A 407 -2.35 -0.01 32.93
CA GLU A 407 -2.05 -1.36 33.41
C GLU A 407 -0.88 -1.94 32.63
N GLU A 408 -0.27 -2.97 33.20
CA GLU A 408 0.68 -3.81 32.50
C GLU A 408 -0.09 -4.94 31.80
N ASN A 409 0.16 -5.10 30.49
CA ASN A 409 -0.43 -6.18 29.70
C ASN A 409 -1.97 -6.10 29.55
N ILE A 410 -2.43 -5.19 28.72
CA ILE A 410 -3.85 -4.99 28.44
C ILE A 410 -4.27 -5.81 27.20
N TYR A 411 -5.35 -6.59 27.31
CA TYR A 411 -5.97 -7.24 26.16
C TYR A 411 -7.37 -6.70 25.88
N LEU A 412 -7.69 -6.53 24.58
CA LEU A 412 -8.97 -5.93 24.19
C LEU A 412 -9.47 -6.49 22.85
N SER A 413 -10.78 -6.41 22.64
CA SER A 413 -11.38 -6.61 21.32
C SER A 413 -12.10 -5.36 20.87
N ASP A 414 -12.02 -5.05 19.57
CA ASP A 414 -12.78 -3.97 18.98
C ASP A 414 -14.21 -4.38 18.63
N THR A 415 -14.99 -3.45 18.09
CA THR A 415 -16.37 -3.67 17.66
C THR A 415 -16.51 -4.42 16.34
N GLN A 416 -15.40 -4.65 15.62
CA GLN A 416 -15.35 -5.45 14.40
C GLN A 416 -14.95 -6.91 14.64
N GLY A 417 -14.62 -7.26 15.90
CA GLY A 417 -14.21 -8.60 16.25
C GLY A 417 -12.72 -8.88 16.07
N HIS A 418 -11.86 -7.85 15.96
CA HIS A 418 -10.43 -8.05 16.01
C HIS A 418 -9.94 -8.09 17.46
N ALA A 419 -8.96 -8.94 17.73
CA ALA A 419 -8.33 -9.06 19.03
C ALA A 419 -7.03 -8.26 19.07
N TYR A 420 -6.77 -7.62 20.22
CA TYR A 420 -5.53 -6.88 20.48
C TYR A 420 -4.94 -7.29 21.83
N PHE A 421 -3.63 -7.33 21.91
CA PHE A 421 -2.91 -7.47 23.17
C PHE A 421 -1.76 -6.45 23.19
N ILE A 422 -1.71 -5.63 24.23
CA ILE A 422 -0.68 -4.60 24.45
C ILE A 422 0.23 -5.12 25.55
N LYS A 423 1.52 -5.28 25.25
CA LYS A 423 2.51 -5.79 26.19
C LYS A 423 3.23 -4.63 26.90
N GLY A 424 3.45 -4.80 28.19
CA GLY A 424 4.14 -3.84 29.03
C GLY A 424 3.23 -2.73 29.55
N LYS A 425 3.78 -1.86 30.39
CA LYS A 425 3.04 -0.75 30.99
C LYS A 425 2.65 0.27 29.92
N SER A 426 1.36 0.50 29.78
CA SER A 426 0.83 1.39 28.74
C SER A 426 -0.36 2.19 29.27
N LYS A 427 -0.53 3.39 28.74
CA LYS A 427 -1.72 4.21 28.96
C LYS A 427 -2.63 4.08 27.74
N LEU A 428 -3.74 3.32 27.91
CA LEU A 428 -4.74 3.08 26.88
C LEU A 428 -5.96 3.96 27.12
N SER A 429 -6.33 4.77 26.13
CA SER A 429 -7.61 5.50 26.12
C SER A 429 -8.61 4.78 25.23
N ILE A 430 -9.79 4.50 25.77
CA ILE A 430 -10.95 4.00 25.04
C ILE A 430 -12.01 5.09 25.02
N ASP A 431 -12.40 5.50 23.82
CA ASP A 431 -13.41 6.52 23.59
C ASP A 431 -14.60 5.89 22.84
N ARG A 432 -15.78 5.98 23.43
CA ARG A 432 -17.05 5.54 22.82
C ARG A 432 -18.03 6.68 22.95
N TYR A 433 -18.15 7.51 21.90
CA TYR A 433 -19.06 8.66 21.93
C TYR A 433 -19.44 9.12 20.52
N TYR A 434 -20.46 9.98 20.48
CA TYR A 434 -20.81 10.69 19.25
C TYR A 434 -19.73 11.72 18.93
N GLN A 435 -19.09 11.56 17.78
CA GLN A 435 -17.92 12.31 17.36
C GLN A 435 -18.28 13.26 16.23
N LEU A 436 -17.95 14.55 16.36
CA LEU A 436 -18.07 15.55 15.32
C LEU A 436 -16.71 15.78 14.69
N ALA A 437 -16.68 15.83 13.35
CA ALA A 437 -15.48 16.16 12.61
C ALA A 437 -15.81 16.88 11.30
N PRO A 438 -14.90 17.73 10.79
CA PRO A 438 -15.06 18.30 9.48
C PRO A 438 -14.93 17.24 8.40
N LEU A 439 -15.81 17.29 7.38
CA LEU A 439 -15.62 16.52 6.18
C LEU A 439 -14.34 16.92 5.46
N HIS A 440 -13.77 16.03 4.67
CA HIS A 440 -12.48 16.20 3.98
C HIS A 440 -12.31 17.53 3.22
N HIS A 441 -13.39 18.15 2.79
CA HIS A 441 -13.40 19.45 2.09
C HIS A 441 -13.56 20.67 3.02
N GLY A 442 -13.72 20.47 4.33
CA GLY A 442 -13.82 21.53 5.34
C GLY A 442 -15.03 22.46 5.26
N LYS A 443 -16.05 22.14 4.45
CA LYS A 443 -17.24 22.98 4.28
C LYS A 443 -18.38 22.64 5.23
N LYS A 444 -18.33 21.47 5.85
CA LYS A 444 -19.37 20.94 6.71
C LYS A 444 -18.75 20.05 7.76
N GLU A 445 -19.25 20.11 8.98
CA GLU A 445 -19.04 19.11 10.00
C GLU A 445 -20.16 18.07 9.96
N MET A 446 -19.78 16.83 10.18
CA MET A 446 -20.70 15.71 10.29
C MET A 446 -20.35 14.92 11.54
N GLY A 447 -21.30 14.15 12.05
CA GLY A 447 -21.10 13.35 13.22
C GLY A 447 -21.53 11.91 13.05
N GLY A 448 -20.96 11.06 13.87
CA GLY A 448 -21.26 9.63 13.93
C GLY A 448 -20.89 9.05 15.29
N ASN A 449 -21.38 7.87 15.58
CA ASN A 449 -20.98 7.12 16.76
C ASN A 449 -19.68 6.38 16.47
N PHE A 450 -18.71 6.48 17.39
CA PHE A 450 -17.42 5.83 17.21
C PHE A 450 -16.98 5.07 18.46
N SER A 451 -16.21 4.01 18.22
CA SER A 451 -15.38 3.31 19.19
C SER A 451 -13.92 3.44 18.76
N THR A 452 -13.08 4.00 19.63
CA THR A 452 -11.66 4.28 19.33
C THR A 452 -10.78 3.81 20.49
N ALA A 453 -9.64 3.20 20.18
CA ALA A 453 -8.60 2.84 21.14
C ALA A 453 -7.27 3.47 20.77
N ARG A 454 -6.58 4.08 21.75
CA ARG A 454 -5.32 4.80 21.53
C ARG A 454 -4.34 4.56 22.67
N LEU A 455 -3.09 4.29 22.32
CA LEU A 455 -1.96 4.38 23.24
C LEU A 455 -1.54 5.85 23.35
N ILE A 456 -1.43 6.35 24.57
CA ILE A 456 -1.09 7.74 24.87
C ILE A 456 0.36 7.83 25.30
N HIS A 457 1.18 8.55 24.54
CA HIS A 457 2.60 8.76 24.81
C HIS A 457 2.90 10.06 25.56
N GLY A 458 1.87 10.92 25.79
CA GLY A 458 1.99 12.21 26.47
C GLY A 458 2.39 13.35 25.52
N SER A 459 2.53 14.55 26.13
CA SER A 459 3.18 15.69 25.48
C SER A 459 4.69 15.57 25.66
N HIS A 460 5.48 16.01 24.69
CA HIS A 460 6.95 15.95 24.71
C HIS A 460 7.52 14.54 25.01
N PRO A 461 7.02 13.46 24.37
CA PRO A 461 7.59 12.13 24.57
C PRO A 461 9.08 12.12 24.22
N ASN A 462 9.86 11.35 24.99
CA ASN A 462 11.30 11.21 24.80
C ASN A 462 11.67 9.73 24.77
N GLN A 463 11.90 9.19 23.58
CA GLN A 463 12.24 7.79 23.33
C GLN A 463 11.15 6.79 23.81
N GLU A 464 9.89 7.21 23.76
CA GLU A 464 8.78 6.31 24.05
C GLU A 464 8.70 5.14 23.05
N SER A 465 8.07 4.06 23.49
CA SER A 465 7.93 2.85 22.70
C SER A 465 6.59 2.19 22.95
N TYR A 466 6.20 1.27 22.07
CA TYR A 466 5.05 0.39 22.27
C TYR A 466 5.26 -0.97 21.61
N GLN A 467 4.56 -1.96 22.16
CA GLN A 467 4.45 -3.29 21.59
C GLN A 467 3.00 -3.74 21.70
N TYR A 468 2.37 -4.08 20.55
CA TYR A 468 1.06 -4.70 20.57
C TYR A 468 0.90 -5.74 19.47
N TYR A 469 -0.02 -6.65 19.71
CA TYR A 469 -0.38 -7.76 18.82
C TYR A 469 -1.80 -7.60 18.36
N ILE A 470 -2.10 -8.01 17.14
CA ILE A 470 -3.44 -8.09 16.58
C ILE A 470 -3.66 -9.51 16.10
N GLN A 471 -4.86 -10.07 16.36
CA GLN A 471 -5.38 -11.22 15.63
C GLN A 471 -6.64 -10.80 14.89
N VAL A 472 -6.62 -10.94 13.56
CA VAL A 472 -7.77 -10.60 12.72
C VAL A 472 -8.90 -11.59 13.02
N ASN A 473 -10.11 -11.06 13.28
CA ASN A 473 -11.29 -11.85 13.66
C ASN A 473 -11.11 -12.76 14.89
N GLY A 474 -10.11 -12.46 15.76
CA GLY A 474 -9.86 -13.25 16.96
C GLY A 474 -10.89 -13.04 18.08
N GLY A 475 -11.58 -11.91 18.05
CA GLY A 475 -12.59 -11.57 19.05
C GLY A 475 -12.05 -11.48 20.47
N ARG A 476 -12.95 -11.56 21.42
CA ARG A 476 -12.61 -11.50 22.86
C ARG A 476 -11.77 -12.69 23.32
N SER A 477 -12.07 -13.88 22.82
CA SER A 477 -11.31 -15.11 23.14
C SER A 477 -9.90 -15.07 22.57
N GLY A 478 -9.71 -14.55 21.33
CA GLY A 478 -8.41 -14.37 20.73
C GLY A 478 -7.56 -13.34 21.48
N ALA A 479 -8.18 -12.27 22.00
CA ALA A 479 -7.47 -11.28 22.81
C ALA A 479 -6.94 -11.88 24.13
N GLN A 480 -7.76 -12.67 24.82
CA GLN A 480 -7.34 -13.41 26.00
C GLN A 480 -6.26 -14.44 25.67
N TYR A 481 -6.44 -15.21 24.60
CA TYR A 481 -5.46 -16.20 24.14
C TYR A 481 -4.08 -15.56 23.84
N LEU A 482 -4.06 -14.41 23.14
CA LEU A 482 -2.83 -13.66 22.91
C LEU A 482 -2.16 -13.23 24.21
N SER A 483 -2.93 -12.75 25.20
CA SER A 483 -2.36 -12.32 26.48
C SER A 483 -1.68 -13.46 27.24
N GLU A 484 -2.21 -14.67 27.13
CA GLU A 484 -1.72 -15.87 27.82
C GLU A 484 -0.59 -16.57 27.07
N ASN A 485 -0.58 -16.53 25.72
CA ASN A 485 0.23 -17.40 24.87
C ASN A 485 1.24 -16.66 23.96
N HIS A 486 1.24 -15.33 23.91
CA HIS A 486 2.11 -14.58 22.98
C HIS A 486 3.59 -14.95 23.12
N GLN A 487 4.08 -15.24 24.34
CA GLN A 487 5.48 -15.59 24.60
C GLN A 487 5.87 -16.96 24.00
N ASN A 488 4.91 -17.88 23.83
CA ASN A 488 5.13 -19.16 23.19
C ASN A 488 5.14 -19.05 21.66
N MET A 489 4.51 -18.00 21.15
CA MET A 489 4.35 -17.77 19.72
C MET A 489 5.42 -16.82 19.17
N PHE A 490 5.75 -15.77 19.92
CA PHE A 490 6.62 -14.70 19.45
C PHE A 490 7.71 -14.40 20.47
N THR A 491 8.94 -14.24 19.97
CA THR A 491 10.04 -13.69 20.75
C THR A 491 10.48 -12.38 20.12
N VAL A 492 10.34 -11.26 20.85
CA VAL A 492 10.95 -9.99 20.46
C VAL A 492 12.40 -10.04 20.93
N ILE A 493 13.33 -10.23 20.00
CA ILE A 493 14.77 -10.35 20.24
C ILE A 493 15.38 -8.97 20.52
N GLN A 494 14.95 -7.95 19.75
CA GLN A 494 15.40 -6.57 19.92
C GLN A 494 14.29 -5.59 19.56
N GLN A 495 14.14 -4.54 20.37
CA GLN A 495 13.27 -3.40 20.09
C GLN A 495 13.90 -2.14 20.66
N ASP A 496 14.58 -1.40 19.81
CA ASP A 496 15.21 -0.12 20.16
C ASP A 496 15.32 0.80 18.93
N ASN A 497 16.13 1.85 19.01
CA ASN A 497 16.36 2.77 17.89
C ASN A 497 17.21 2.19 16.75
N LYS A 498 17.85 1.03 16.95
CA LYS A 498 18.74 0.39 15.98
C LYS A 498 18.08 -0.74 15.22
N ALA A 499 17.19 -1.49 15.88
CA ALA A 499 16.53 -2.62 15.26
C ALA A 499 15.20 -2.99 15.94
N HIS A 500 14.30 -3.55 15.14
CA HIS A 500 13.17 -4.35 15.60
C HIS A 500 13.36 -5.77 15.03
N ILE A 501 13.55 -6.76 15.91
CA ILE A 501 13.80 -8.16 15.54
C ILE A 501 12.80 -9.05 16.25
N VAL A 502 12.06 -9.85 15.47
CA VAL A 502 11.00 -10.73 15.97
C VAL A 502 11.16 -12.13 15.39
N ASN A 503 11.15 -13.12 16.27
CA ASN A 503 11.05 -14.53 15.88
C ASN A 503 9.62 -15.02 16.08
N TYR A 504 9.06 -15.67 15.05
CA TYR A 504 7.80 -16.41 15.09
C TYR A 504 8.11 -17.90 15.21
N THR A 505 7.89 -18.45 16.39
CA THR A 505 8.35 -19.79 16.77
C THR A 505 7.64 -20.90 15.99
N ALA A 506 6.35 -20.71 15.66
CA ALA A 506 5.52 -21.74 15.04
C ALA A 506 6.05 -22.25 13.69
N ASN A 507 6.73 -21.39 12.93
CA ASN A 507 7.28 -21.76 11.62
C ASN A 507 8.77 -21.39 11.47
N LYS A 508 9.46 -21.12 12.59
CA LYS A 508 10.90 -20.82 12.65
C LYS A 508 11.30 -19.65 11.73
N THR A 509 10.50 -18.59 11.72
CA THR A 509 10.78 -17.39 10.91
C THR A 509 11.23 -16.26 11.80
N THR A 510 12.40 -15.67 11.50
CA THR A 510 12.88 -14.44 12.13
C THR A 510 12.84 -13.30 11.14
N ALA A 511 12.25 -12.18 11.55
CA ALA A 511 12.12 -10.98 10.76
C ALA A 511 12.88 -9.82 11.42
N TYR A 512 13.66 -9.09 10.62
CA TYR A 512 14.57 -8.05 11.05
C TYR A 512 14.26 -6.75 10.31
N ALA A 513 13.88 -5.72 11.04
CA ALA A 513 13.91 -4.34 10.59
C ALA A 513 15.19 -3.71 11.18
N LEU A 514 16.25 -3.68 10.40
CA LEU A 514 17.55 -3.13 10.80
C LEU A 514 17.58 -1.67 10.39
N LEU A 515 17.42 -0.78 11.38
CA LEU A 515 17.18 0.65 11.19
C LEU A 515 18.48 1.44 10.98
N GLU A 516 19.61 0.86 11.35
CA GLU A 516 20.96 1.39 11.11
C GLU A 516 21.96 0.27 10.95
N ALA A 517 23.17 0.60 10.48
CA ALA A 517 24.31 -0.33 10.52
C ALA A 517 24.57 -0.77 11.96
N ASN A 518 24.59 -2.05 12.22
CA ASN A 518 24.61 -2.57 13.58
C ASN A 518 25.24 -3.95 13.71
N LYS A 519 25.89 -4.20 14.87
CA LYS A 519 26.22 -5.56 15.35
C LYS A 519 25.07 -6.07 16.19
N ILE A 520 24.57 -7.25 15.86
CA ILE A 520 23.42 -7.88 16.50
C ILE A 520 23.93 -8.92 17.48
N THR A 521 23.93 -8.58 18.77
CA THR A 521 24.52 -9.44 19.81
C THR A 521 23.53 -10.42 20.42
N GLN A 522 22.25 -10.22 20.22
CA GLN A 522 21.16 -11.03 20.81
C GLN A 522 20.63 -12.10 19.86
N ASP A 523 21.00 -12.05 18.58
CA ASP A 523 20.65 -13.04 17.58
C ASP A 523 21.70 -14.14 17.46
N LYS A 524 21.24 -15.34 17.07
CA LYS A 524 22.13 -16.52 16.94
C LYS A 524 22.69 -16.70 15.54
N LEU A 525 22.08 -16.10 14.54
CA LEU A 525 22.38 -16.32 13.12
C LEU A 525 22.91 -15.06 12.43
N VAL A 526 22.22 -13.94 12.55
CA VAL A 526 22.65 -12.67 11.94
C VAL A 526 23.51 -11.90 12.91
N LEU A 527 24.79 -11.72 12.57
CA LEU A 527 25.78 -11.10 13.46
C LEU A 527 25.92 -9.59 13.22
N GLN A 528 25.76 -9.14 11.97
CA GLN A 528 26.01 -7.76 11.60
C GLN A 528 25.33 -7.39 10.28
N THR A 529 24.95 -6.12 10.16
CA THR A 529 24.68 -5.43 8.89
C THR A 529 25.53 -4.18 8.79
N ASP A 530 25.97 -3.83 7.58
CA ASP A 530 26.71 -2.59 7.30
C ASP A 530 25.81 -1.42 6.88
N THR A 531 24.53 -1.71 6.60
CA THR A 531 23.58 -0.76 6.03
C THR A 531 22.19 -1.03 6.58
N PRO A 532 21.34 -0.01 6.80
CA PRO A 532 19.93 -0.21 7.12
C PRO A 532 19.24 -1.11 6.08
N CYS A 533 18.55 -2.14 6.54
CA CYS A 533 17.88 -3.07 5.65
C CYS A 533 16.69 -3.78 6.32
N LEU A 534 15.88 -4.43 5.52
CA LEU A 534 14.90 -5.41 5.95
C LEU A 534 15.37 -6.81 5.57
N LEU A 535 15.18 -7.75 6.48
CA LEU A 535 15.60 -9.13 6.29
C LEU A 535 14.57 -10.06 6.92
N MET A 536 14.27 -11.16 6.24
CA MET A 536 13.56 -12.31 6.85
C MET A 536 14.33 -13.58 6.56
N ILE A 537 14.40 -14.43 7.58
CA ILE A 537 15.01 -15.75 7.50
C ILE A 537 14.02 -16.78 8.01
N LYS A 538 13.83 -17.84 7.23
CA LYS A 538 13.04 -19.01 7.61
C LYS A 538 13.91 -20.24 7.60
N GLU A 539 14.06 -20.87 8.76
CA GLU A 539 14.75 -22.14 8.89
C GLU A 539 13.89 -23.27 8.30
N LYS A 540 14.39 -23.92 7.26
CA LYS A 540 13.75 -25.11 6.66
C LYS A 540 14.10 -26.38 7.42
N ASN A 541 15.37 -26.50 7.80
CA ASN A 541 15.94 -27.57 8.64
C ASN A 541 17.29 -27.07 9.23
N ASP A 542 18.04 -27.96 9.87
CA ASP A 542 19.31 -27.61 10.55
C ASP A 542 20.43 -27.17 9.59
N SER A 543 20.29 -27.46 8.29
CA SER A 543 21.29 -27.16 7.25
C SER A 543 20.79 -26.24 6.15
N GLN A 544 19.53 -25.85 6.14
CA GLN A 544 18.94 -25.04 5.05
C GLN A 544 18.07 -23.90 5.60
N ILE A 545 18.29 -22.72 5.05
CA ILE A 545 17.47 -21.53 5.31
C ILE A 545 17.01 -20.87 4.01
N ALA A 546 15.80 -20.30 4.04
CA ALA A 546 15.36 -19.33 3.04
C ALA A 546 15.58 -17.92 3.59
N MET A 547 15.99 -17.01 2.73
CA MET A 547 16.28 -15.62 3.09
C MET A 547 15.63 -14.67 2.07
N SER A 548 15.04 -13.58 2.58
CA SER A 548 14.57 -12.44 1.80
C SER A 548 15.18 -11.18 2.36
N ILE A 549 15.84 -10.36 1.53
CA ILE A 549 16.51 -9.13 1.94
C ILE A 549 16.15 -7.97 1.04
N GLN A 550 16.02 -6.76 1.60
CA GLN A 550 15.72 -5.53 0.89
C GLN A 550 16.50 -4.36 1.47
N ASN A 551 17.11 -3.54 0.61
CA ASN A 551 17.44 -2.18 1.00
C ASN A 551 16.19 -1.30 0.79
N PRO A 552 15.64 -0.63 1.82
CA PRO A 552 14.47 0.23 1.70
C PRO A 552 14.76 1.55 0.97
N GLU A 553 16.03 1.91 0.78
CA GLU A 553 16.44 3.07 -0.01
C GLU A 553 16.15 2.81 -1.50
N LEU A 554 15.34 3.67 -2.11
CA LEU A 554 15.02 3.55 -3.54
C LEU A 554 16.21 3.95 -4.44
N GLY A 555 17.24 4.55 -3.88
CA GLY A 555 18.46 4.92 -4.60
C GLY A 555 18.25 5.94 -5.71
N LYS A 556 17.24 6.80 -5.59
CA LYS A 556 17.03 7.87 -6.57
C LYS A 556 18.12 8.90 -6.45
N ILE A 557 18.75 9.22 -7.58
CA ILE A 557 19.87 10.15 -7.65
C ILE A 557 19.31 11.58 -7.69
N ASP A 558 19.35 12.29 -6.56
CA ASP A 558 18.75 13.63 -6.40
C ASP A 558 19.30 14.63 -7.42
N GLU A 559 20.58 14.59 -7.74
CA GLU A 559 21.26 15.47 -8.71
C GLU A 559 20.79 15.23 -10.17
N MET A 560 20.14 14.08 -10.42
CA MET A 560 19.60 13.73 -11.73
C MET A 560 18.09 13.90 -11.82
N ILE A 561 17.44 14.50 -10.81
CA ILE A 561 16.01 14.78 -10.88
C ILE A 561 15.81 15.97 -11.83
N THR A 562 15.19 15.69 -12.97
CA THR A 562 14.87 16.68 -13.98
C THR A 562 13.37 16.79 -14.21
N TYR A 563 12.90 18.02 -14.36
CA TYR A 563 11.52 18.27 -14.80
C TYR A 563 11.51 18.42 -16.32
N ASN A 564 10.71 17.60 -16.96
CA ASN A 564 10.49 17.73 -18.39
C ASN A 564 9.24 18.58 -18.64
N GLU A 565 9.42 19.77 -19.20
CA GLU A 565 8.33 20.72 -19.45
C GLU A 565 7.31 20.21 -20.48
N VAL A 566 7.74 19.38 -21.42
CA VAL A 566 6.87 18.84 -22.47
C VAL A 566 5.95 17.77 -21.91
N SER A 567 6.49 16.80 -21.18
CA SER A 567 5.69 15.74 -20.52
C SER A 567 5.05 16.19 -19.22
N GLN A 568 5.48 17.32 -18.66
CA GLN A 568 5.10 17.80 -17.33
C GLN A 568 5.37 16.78 -16.22
N GLN A 569 6.45 16.04 -16.34
CA GLN A 569 6.82 14.95 -15.45
C GLN A 569 8.24 15.12 -14.91
N TRP A 570 8.46 14.55 -13.73
CA TRP A 570 9.76 14.47 -13.09
C TRP A 570 10.42 13.13 -13.38
N HIS A 571 11.64 13.18 -13.88
CA HIS A 571 12.46 12.02 -14.18
C HIS A 571 13.65 11.97 -13.26
N THR A 572 14.03 10.76 -12.86
CA THR A 572 15.29 10.48 -12.16
C THR A 572 15.64 9.02 -12.39
N LYS A 573 16.90 8.67 -12.17
CA LYS A 573 17.37 7.29 -12.23
C LYS A 573 17.55 6.76 -10.82
N SER A 574 17.32 5.47 -10.63
CA SER A 574 17.71 4.75 -9.43
C SER A 574 19.12 4.18 -9.58
N SER A 575 19.82 3.99 -8.47
CA SER A 575 21.13 3.34 -8.39
C SER A 575 21.05 2.08 -7.53
N ILE A 576 22.02 1.20 -7.72
CA ILE A 576 22.18 0.02 -6.87
C ILE A 576 22.50 0.48 -5.44
N GLN A 577 21.82 -0.12 -4.48
CA GLN A 577 21.98 0.11 -3.05
C GLN A 577 22.46 -1.18 -2.39
N PRO A 578 23.77 -1.39 -2.26
CA PRO A 578 24.29 -2.63 -1.69
C PRO A 578 23.98 -2.75 -0.20
N VAL A 579 23.81 -3.96 0.27
CA VAL A 579 23.70 -4.34 1.68
C VAL A 579 24.61 -5.52 1.93
N SER A 580 25.48 -5.41 2.94
CA SER A 580 26.26 -6.55 3.39
C SER A 580 25.78 -7.00 4.77
N ILE A 581 25.60 -8.31 4.90
CA ILE A 581 25.27 -8.97 6.16
C ILE A 581 26.32 -10.02 6.48
N THR A 582 26.53 -10.28 7.76
CA THR A 582 27.37 -11.37 8.25
C THR A 582 26.52 -12.38 9.00
N LEU A 583 26.58 -13.63 8.56
CA LEU A 583 25.90 -14.76 9.19
C LEU A 583 26.91 -15.63 9.94
N LYS A 584 26.48 -16.18 11.06
CA LYS A 584 27.23 -17.23 11.77
C LYS A 584 27.12 -18.55 11.01
N GLY A 585 28.25 -19.22 10.86
CA GLY A 585 28.37 -20.49 10.14
C GLY A 585 28.81 -20.31 8.70
N ASN A 586 29.18 -21.42 8.07
CA ASN A 586 29.60 -21.45 6.68
C ASN A 586 28.40 -21.78 5.79
N TRP A 587 28.00 -20.83 4.98
CA TRP A 587 26.82 -20.93 4.11
C TRP A 587 27.20 -20.80 2.64
N GLU A 588 26.48 -21.49 1.76
CA GLU A 588 26.60 -21.34 0.31
C GLU A 588 25.23 -21.16 -0.34
N ILE A 589 25.23 -20.55 -1.53
CA ILE A 589 24.04 -20.38 -2.33
C ILE A 589 23.90 -21.58 -3.25
N GLY A 590 22.73 -22.23 -3.27
CA GLY A 590 22.47 -23.40 -4.12
C GLY A 590 22.62 -23.12 -5.64
N SER A 591 22.40 -21.88 -6.07
CA SER A 591 22.60 -21.43 -7.45
C SER A 591 23.15 -20.00 -7.46
N PRO A 592 24.24 -19.72 -8.18
CA PRO A 592 24.83 -18.38 -8.28
C PRO A 592 23.83 -17.35 -8.81
N MET A 593 23.86 -16.13 -8.23
CA MET A 593 23.04 -14.99 -8.63
C MET A 593 23.93 -13.78 -8.89
N GLU A 594 23.71 -13.08 -10.01
CA GLU A 594 24.52 -11.92 -10.42
C GLU A 594 24.51 -10.77 -9.39
N ASN A 595 23.43 -10.64 -8.65
CA ASN A 595 23.24 -9.56 -7.68
C ASN A 595 23.60 -9.95 -6.23
N VAL A 596 24.24 -11.13 -6.01
CA VAL A 596 24.66 -11.62 -4.69
C VAL A 596 26.10 -12.07 -4.75
N LEU A 597 26.92 -11.49 -3.87
CA LEU A 597 28.31 -11.89 -3.64
C LEU A 597 28.41 -12.56 -2.27
N ILE A 598 29.14 -13.66 -2.22
CA ILE A 598 29.38 -14.41 -0.96
C ILE A 598 30.87 -14.59 -0.76
N SER A 599 31.33 -14.38 0.47
CA SER A 599 32.69 -14.59 0.88
C SER A 599 32.77 -15.30 2.24
N ASP A 600 33.66 -16.27 2.34
CA ASP A 600 34.03 -16.93 3.60
C ASP A 600 35.03 -16.02 4.32
N THR A 601 34.75 -15.68 5.57
CA THR A 601 35.65 -14.85 6.39
C THR A 601 36.70 -15.65 7.14
N GLY A 602 36.64 -16.99 7.08
CA GLY A 602 37.58 -17.91 7.75
C GLY A 602 37.34 -18.14 9.25
N ASN A 603 36.28 -17.55 9.83
CA ASN A 603 35.96 -17.59 11.26
C ASN A 603 34.63 -18.32 11.56
N GLU A 604 34.24 -19.29 10.76
CA GLU A 604 32.90 -19.87 10.80
C GLU A 604 31.80 -18.78 10.61
N GLU A 605 32.09 -17.82 9.76
CA GLU A 605 31.17 -16.72 9.40
C GLU A 605 31.12 -16.57 7.89
N THR A 606 29.96 -16.27 7.39
CA THR A 606 29.75 -15.99 5.97
C THR A 606 29.30 -14.53 5.80
N GLN A 607 30.06 -13.77 5.00
CA GLN A 607 29.65 -12.43 4.59
C GLN A 607 28.99 -12.49 3.23
N MET A 608 27.86 -11.81 3.11
CA MET A 608 27.07 -11.72 1.87
C MET A 608 26.78 -10.28 1.53
N THR A 609 26.97 -9.89 0.28
CA THR A 609 26.62 -8.56 -0.24
C THR A 609 25.56 -8.71 -1.31
N PHE A 610 24.46 -7.99 -1.12
CA PHE A 610 23.29 -7.97 -1.99
C PHE A 610 23.20 -6.64 -2.71
N ASN A 611 23.23 -6.63 -4.04
CA ASN A 611 23.06 -5.46 -4.87
C ASN A 611 21.55 -5.17 -5.05
N CYS A 612 20.94 -4.59 -4.02
CA CYS A 612 19.53 -4.22 -4.04
C CYS A 612 19.28 -3.07 -5.02
N PHE A 613 18.14 -3.10 -5.68
CA PHE A 613 17.75 -2.07 -6.64
C PHE A 613 16.26 -1.77 -6.56
N ASP A 614 15.92 -0.49 -6.59
CA ASP A 614 14.55 0.00 -6.74
C ASP A 614 13.58 -0.47 -5.64
N GLY A 615 14.12 -0.69 -4.42
CA GLY A 615 13.34 -1.16 -3.27
C GLY A 615 12.76 -2.57 -3.43
N LYS A 616 13.31 -3.40 -4.32
CA LYS A 616 12.89 -4.79 -4.51
C LYS A 616 13.63 -5.72 -3.58
N ALA A 617 12.93 -6.73 -3.07
CA ALA A 617 13.55 -7.79 -2.27
C ALA A 617 14.30 -8.79 -3.16
N ILE A 618 15.42 -9.29 -2.63
CA ILE A 618 16.19 -10.42 -3.19
C ILE A 618 15.90 -11.65 -2.33
N ASN A 619 15.49 -12.74 -2.97
CA ASN A 619 15.16 -14.00 -2.29
C ASN A 619 16.18 -15.06 -2.67
N ILE A 620 16.74 -15.74 -1.68
CA ILE A 620 17.72 -16.81 -1.85
C ILE A 620 17.47 -17.98 -0.91
N GLU A 621 18.03 -19.10 -1.26
CA GLU A 621 18.14 -20.27 -0.39
C GLU A 621 19.63 -20.53 -0.10
N LEU A 622 19.93 -20.81 1.16
CA LEU A 622 21.27 -21.09 1.63
C LEU A 622 21.34 -22.49 2.23
N GLU A 623 22.46 -23.14 1.95
CA GLU A 623 22.81 -24.44 2.50
C GLU A 623 24.08 -24.33 3.33
N LYS A 624 24.14 -25.07 4.43
CA LYS A 624 25.30 -25.12 5.32
C LYS A 624 26.36 -26.00 4.69
N LYS A 625 27.59 -25.49 4.63
CA LYS A 625 28.78 -26.27 4.18
C LYS A 625 29.20 -27.32 5.20
#